data_878396a5f8f184ae026b4f46059fa800
#
_entry.id   878396a5f8f184ae026b4f46059fa800
#
_cell.length_a   1.000
_cell.length_b   1.000
_cell.length_c   1.000
_cell.angle_alpha   90.00
_cell.angle_beta   90.00
_cell.angle_gamma   90.00
#
_symmetry.space_group_name_H-M   'P 1'
#
loop_
_entity.id
_entity.type
_entity.pdbx_description
1 polymer ?
#
loop_
_entity_poly.entity_id
_entity_poly.type
_entity_poly.pdbx_seq_one_letter_code
_entity_poly.pdbx_strand_id
1 'polypeptide(L)'
;MYKDKIVLCGANAYEKKYYFNEDFSALPQSIQDELHIMCVLYTEEISGVLTLEYDEEGNLEFRTEALESDAMYDEIGSVLRIKQLRAEKKELLDRSEEH
;
A
#
# COMPACT_ATOMS: atom_id res chain seq x y z
N MET A 1 16.61 -17.52 10.77
CA MET A 1 15.84 -17.53 9.55
C MET A 1 14.76 -16.45 9.57
N TYR A 2 14.72 -15.68 8.54
CA TYR A 2 13.71 -14.64 8.49
C TYR A 2 12.59 -15.05 7.52
N LYS A 3 11.41 -14.53 7.72
CA LYS A 3 10.28 -14.81 6.86
C LYS A 3 10.03 -13.64 5.93
N ASP A 4 9.81 -13.95 4.68
CA ASP A 4 9.47 -12.93 3.71
C ASP A 4 8.03 -12.49 3.94
N LYS A 5 7.80 -11.20 3.86
CA LYS A 5 6.45 -10.69 3.88
C LYS A 5 5.84 -10.85 2.51
N ILE A 6 4.56 -11.13 2.49
CA ILE A 6 3.84 -11.33 1.23
C ILE A 6 3.28 -10.00 0.76
N VAL A 7 3.77 -9.53 -0.38
CA VAL A 7 3.32 -8.27 -0.95
C VAL A 7 1.97 -8.46 -1.64
N LEU A 8 1.01 -7.61 -1.33
CA LEU A 8 -0.27 -7.57 -2.01
C LEU A 8 -0.20 -6.64 -3.23
N CYS A 9 0.21 -5.41 -3.01
CA CYS A 9 0.30 -4.41 -4.07
C CYS A 9 1.18 -3.25 -3.62
N GLY A 10 1.47 -2.35 -4.54
CA GLY A 10 2.26 -1.17 -4.22
C GLY A 10 2.31 -0.17 -5.36
N ALA A 11 2.66 1.06 -5.03
CA ALA A 11 2.83 2.12 -6.01
C ALA A 11 4.16 2.81 -5.78
N ASN A 12 4.79 3.24 -6.86
CA ASN A 12 6.11 3.87 -6.85
C ASN A 12 6.01 5.20 -7.58
N ALA A 13 6.13 6.30 -6.83
CA ALA A 13 6.04 7.64 -7.42
C ALA A 13 7.22 7.95 -8.34
N TYR A 14 8.39 7.41 -8.05
CA TYR A 14 9.60 7.69 -8.83
C TYR A 14 9.55 7.08 -10.21
N GLU A 15 9.00 5.85 -10.31
CA GLU A 15 8.87 5.14 -11.57
C GLU A 15 7.48 5.32 -12.18
N LYS A 16 6.56 5.89 -11.43
CA LYS A 16 5.16 6.07 -11.83
C LYS A 16 4.53 4.74 -12.23
N LYS A 17 4.72 3.74 -11.38
CA LYS A 17 4.21 2.39 -11.63
C LYS A 17 3.40 1.90 -10.46
N TYR A 18 2.45 1.03 -10.79
CA TYR A 18 1.66 0.30 -9.81
C TYR A 18 1.86 -1.19 -10.01
N TYR A 19 2.00 -1.91 -8.92
CA TYR A 19 2.16 -3.38 -8.92
C TYR A 19 1.03 -4.03 -8.15
N PHE A 20 0.44 -5.05 -8.71
CA PHE A 20 -0.53 -5.90 -8.01
C PHE A 20 -0.08 -7.35 -8.13
N ASN A 21 -0.02 -8.05 -6.99
CA ASN A 21 0.45 -9.44 -6.96
C ASN A 21 -0.60 -10.36 -7.58
N GLU A 22 -0.23 -11.05 -8.64
CA GLU A 22 -1.13 -11.94 -9.37
C GLU A 22 -1.65 -13.09 -8.51
N ASP A 23 -0.93 -13.46 -7.46
CA ASP A 23 -1.38 -14.51 -6.54
C ASP A 23 -2.69 -14.14 -5.86
N PHE A 24 -3.05 -12.86 -5.86
CA PHE A 24 -4.29 -12.37 -5.28
C PHE A 24 -5.33 -11.99 -6.32
N SER A 25 -5.19 -12.50 -7.54
CA SER A 25 -6.13 -12.20 -8.62
C SER A 25 -7.56 -12.69 -8.35
N ALA A 26 -7.72 -13.56 -7.35
CA ALA A 26 -9.05 -14.03 -6.94
C ALA A 26 -9.84 -12.98 -6.16
N LEU A 27 -9.19 -11.92 -5.69
CA LEU A 27 -9.91 -10.82 -5.05
C LEU A 27 -10.89 -10.19 -6.04
N PRO A 28 -12.08 -9.79 -5.58
CA PRO A 28 -13.02 -9.11 -6.48
C PRO A 28 -12.39 -7.92 -7.18
N GLN A 29 -12.76 -7.72 -8.44
CA GLN A 29 -12.16 -6.65 -9.24
C GLN A 29 -12.37 -5.28 -8.59
N SER A 30 -13.52 -5.06 -7.96
CA SER A 30 -13.79 -3.80 -7.28
C SER A 30 -12.79 -3.53 -6.16
N ILE A 31 -12.37 -4.57 -5.46
CA ILE A 31 -11.36 -4.43 -4.39
C ILE A 31 -9.99 -4.12 -5.01
N GLN A 32 -9.64 -4.82 -6.09
CA GLN A 32 -8.38 -4.56 -6.78
C GLN A 32 -8.32 -3.12 -7.30
N ASP A 33 -9.42 -2.62 -7.85
CA ASP A 33 -9.49 -1.26 -8.37
C ASP A 33 -9.35 -0.23 -7.25
N GLU A 34 -10.01 -0.45 -6.12
CA GLU A 34 -9.92 0.47 -4.99
C GLU A 34 -8.51 0.50 -4.39
N LEU A 35 -7.84 -0.65 -4.32
CA LEU A 35 -6.46 -0.71 -3.86
C LEU A 35 -5.55 0.06 -4.79
N HIS A 36 -5.76 -0.08 -6.10
CA HIS A 36 -4.98 0.63 -7.10
C HIS A 36 -5.11 2.14 -6.93
N ILE A 37 -6.35 2.61 -6.86
CA ILE A 37 -6.62 4.05 -6.72
C ILE A 37 -6.01 4.57 -5.42
N MET A 38 -6.21 3.88 -4.33
CA MET A 38 -5.71 4.28 -3.03
C MET A 38 -4.17 4.44 -3.04
N CYS A 39 -3.47 3.45 -3.57
CA CYS A 39 -2.01 3.48 -3.59
C CYS A 39 -1.46 4.58 -4.50
N VAL A 40 -2.05 4.75 -5.67
CA VAL A 40 -1.60 5.77 -6.61
C VAL A 40 -1.85 7.17 -6.06
N LEU A 41 -3.02 7.41 -5.50
CA LEU A 41 -3.33 8.71 -4.89
C LEU A 41 -2.39 9.03 -3.74
N TYR A 42 -2.06 8.02 -2.92
CA TYR A 42 -1.11 8.24 -1.84
C TYR A 42 0.24 8.71 -2.38
N THR A 43 0.80 8.02 -3.38
CA THR A 43 2.10 8.39 -3.92
C THR A 43 2.10 9.71 -4.67
N GLU A 44 0.96 10.09 -5.27
CA GLU A 44 0.84 11.40 -5.89
C GLU A 44 0.85 12.51 -4.86
N GLU A 45 0.24 12.28 -3.71
CA GLU A 45 0.14 13.27 -2.65
C GLU A 45 1.41 13.34 -1.80
N ILE A 46 1.96 12.20 -1.42
CA ILE A 46 3.06 12.10 -0.46
C ILE A 46 4.42 11.92 -1.16
N SER A 47 4.43 11.32 -2.34
CA SER A 47 5.63 10.85 -3.02
C SER A 47 6.13 9.52 -2.41
N GLY A 48 7.27 9.04 -2.85
CA GLY A 48 7.86 7.81 -2.33
C GLY A 48 7.28 6.54 -2.91
N VAL A 49 7.45 5.48 -2.18
CA VAL A 49 6.95 4.15 -2.53
C VAL A 49 6.05 3.66 -1.41
N LEU A 50 4.86 3.21 -1.76
CA LEU A 50 3.94 2.60 -0.80
C LEU A 50 3.77 1.13 -1.16
N THR A 51 3.98 0.26 -0.18
CA THR A 51 3.79 -1.18 -0.36
C THR A 51 2.82 -1.67 0.70
N LEU A 52 1.80 -2.43 0.26
CA LEU A 52 0.90 -3.12 1.16
C LEU A 52 1.33 -4.58 1.21
N GLU A 53 1.60 -5.07 2.40
CA GLU A 53 2.07 -6.45 2.57
C GLU A 53 1.44 -7.09 3.80
N TYR A 54 1.34 -8.41 3.78
CA TYR A 54 0.78 -9.17 4.90
C TYR A 54 1.90 -9.57 5.84
N ASP A 55 1.63 -9.49 7.15
CA ASP A 55 2.54 -9.99 8.15
C ASP A 55 2.31 -11.50 8.34
N GLU A 56 2.99 -12.10 9.30
CA GLU A 56 2.90 -13.53 9.56
C GLU A 56 1.51 -13.98 9.99
N GLU A 57 0.72 -13.07 10.53
CA GLU A 57 -0.63 -13.36 11.00
C GLU A 57 -1.70 -13.06 9.98
N GLY A 58 -1.30 -12.58 8.80
CA GLY A 58 -2.23 -12.23 7.74
C GLY A 58 -2.80 -10.83 7.83
N ASN A 59 -2.27 -10.01 8.72
CA ASN A 59 -2.69 -8.62 8.83
C ASN A 59 -2.00 -7.78 7.77
N LEU A 60 -2.73 -6.83 7.21
CA LEU A 60 -2.22 -5.97 6.16
C LEU A 60 -1.45 -4.79 6.76
N GLU A 61 -0.24 -4.59 6.29
CA GLU A 61 0.62 -3.50 6.76
C GLU A 61 0.97 -2.56 5.62
N PHE A 62 1.12 -1.29 5.95
CA PHE A 62 1.57 -0.25 5.02
C PHE A 62 3.05 -0.01 5.26
N ARG A 63 3.86 -0.25 4.24
CA ARG A 63 5.28 0.04 4.29
C ARG A 63 5.60 1.16 3.33
N THR A 64 6.36 2.15 3.80
CA THR A 64 6.72 3.31 2.99
C THR A 64 8.23 3.44 2.89
N GLU A 65 8.69 3.91 1.74
CA GLU A 65 10.10 4.18 1.49
C GLU A 65 10.22 5.47 0.70
N ALA A 66 11.34 6.16 0.87
CA ALA A 66 11.64 7.36 0.12
C ALA A 66 13.13 7.46 -0.13
N LEU A 67 13.50 8.02 -1.29
CA LEU A 67 14.90 8.30 -1.58
C LEU A 67 15.37 9.44 -0.68
N GLU A 68 16.61 9.38 -0.22
CA GLU A 68 17.19 10.44 0.60
C GLU A 68 17.18 11.78 -0.12
N SER A 69 17.28 11.74 -1.44
CA SER A 69 17.28 12.96 -2.26
C SER A 69 15.89 13.53 -2.51
N ASP A 70 14.84 12.86 -2.05
CA ASP A 70 13.46 13.29 -2.27
C ASP A 70 13.08 14.38 -1.26
N ALA A 71 13.30 15.63 -1.65
CA ALA A 71 12.95 16.78 -0.80
C ALA A 71 11.45 17.00 -0.69
N MET A 72 10.66 16.35 -1.54
CA MET A 72 9.21 16.50 -1.56
C MET A 72 8.52 15.52 -0.60
N TYR A 73 9.24 14.50 -0.15
CA TYR A 73 8.65 13.50 0.71
C TYR A 73 8.33 14.06 2.10
N ASP A 74 7.09 13.91 2.53
CA ASP A 74 6.59 14.41 3.81
C ASP A 74 6.40 13.25 4.78
N GLU A 75 7.39 13.02 5.65
CA GLU A 75 7.35 11.94 6.62
C GLU A 75 6.18 12.06 7.59
N ILE A 76 5.89 13.27 8.03
CA ILE A 76 4.78 13.49 8.97
C ILE A 76 3.46 13.28 8.26
N GLY A 77 3.31 13.85 7.06
CA GLY A 77 2.13 13.66 6.23
C GLY A 77 1.91 12.20 5.87
N SER A 78 2.99 11.46 5.64
CA SER A 78 2.91 10.03 5.35
C SER A 78 2.26 9.27 6.50
N VAL A 79 2.72 9.48 7.72
CA VAL A 79 2.16 8.81 8.91
C VAL A 79 0.69 9.16 9.09
N LEU A 80 0.36 10.44 8.97
CA LEU A 80 -1.01 10.91 9.14
C LEU A 80 -1.93 10.34 8.05
N ARG A 81 -1.45 10.32 6.81
CA ARG A 81 -2.23 9.83 5.68
C ARG A 81 -2.52 8.34 5.81
N ILE A 82 -1.53 7.56 6.24
CA ILE A 82 -1.72 6.12 6.44
C ILE A 82 -2.75 5.87 7.55
N LYS A 83 -2.65 6.62 8.64
CA LYS A 83 -3.60 6.50 9.73
C LYS A 83 -5.03 6.80 9.25
N GLN A 84 -5.16 7.84 8.43
CA GLN A 84 -6.44 8.21 7.84
C GLN A 84 -6.97 7.12 6.91
N LEU A 85 -6.10 6.55 6.07
CA LEU A 85 -6.48 5.48 5.16
C LEU A 85 -6.95 4.23 5.90
N ARG A 86 -6.28 3.88 6.99
CA ARG A 86 -6.69 2.73 7.80
C ARG A 86 -8.09 2.93 8.38
N ALA A 87 -8.44 4.16 8.73
CA ALA A 87 -9.77 4.46 9.25
C ALA A 87 -10.81 4.51 8.14
N GLU A 88 -10.53 5.25 7.06
CA GLU A 88 -11.48 5.44 5.95
C GLU A 88 -11.69 4.18 5.11
N LYS A 89 -10.66 3.36 4.98
CA LYS A 89 -10.69 2.18 4.12
C LYS A 89 -10.72 0.88 4.93
N LYS A 90 -11.18 0.96 6.16
CA LYS A 90 -11.20 -0.21 7.04
C LYS A 90 -11.90 -1.40 6.41
N GLU A 91 -13.05 -1.20 5.80
CA GLU A 91 -13.79 -2.29 5.17
C GLU A 91 -13.02 -2.89 3.99
N LEU A 92 -12.41 -2.04 3.17
CA LEU A 92 -11.60 -2.49 2.05
C LEU A 92 -10.42 -3.34 2.53
N LEU A 93 -9.72 -2.87 3.56
CA LEU A 93 -8.55 -3.56 4.09
C LEU A 93 -8.94 -4.87 4.76
N ASP A 94 -10.05 -4.88 5.50
CA ASP A 94 -10.55 -6.10 6.14
C ASP A 94 -10.90 -7.15 5.09
N ARG A 95 -11.54 -6.77 4.00
CA ARG A 95 -11.85 -7.69 2.90
C ARG A 95 -10.60 -8.24 2.24
N SER A 96 -9.57 -7.41 2.12
CA SER A 96 -8.31 -7.83 1.55
C SER A 96 -7.58 -8.83 2.45
N GLU A 97 -7.84 -8.79 3.76
CA GLU A 97 -7.25 -9.71 4.72
C GLU A 97 -7.99 -11.04 4.81
N GLU A 98 -9.20 -11.14 4.30
CA GLU A 98 -10.00 -12.35 4.37
C GLU A 98 -9.54 -13.45 3.41
N HIS A 99 -8.53 -13.21 2.63
CA HIS A 99 -7.97 -14.19 1.69
C HIS A 99 -6.61 -14.78 2.15
#